data_70f55ce468c9fe4737fc4abd7163351a
#
_entry.id   70f55ce468c9fe4737fc4abd7163351a
#
_cell.length_a   1.000
_cell.length_b   1.000
_cell.length_c   1.000
_cell.angle_alpha   90.00
_cell.angle_beta   90.00
_cell.angle_gamma   90.00
#
_symmetry.space_group_name_H-M   'P 1'
#
loop_
_entity.id
_entity.type
_entity.pdbx_description
1 polymer ?
#
loop_
_entity_poly.entity_id
_entity_poly.type
_entity_poly.pdbx_seq_one_letter_code
_entity_poly.pdbx_strand_id
1 'polypeptide(L)'
;MKTFKKYYELPTSPDQVYLALTNPNTIALWTGSPAEMSTEPNSEFSLWDGDICGKNVEFEENKKIVQNWYFEGITDDSIVTFKLHEGKRAGSTSVELTHTNIPDDDYEDMMHGWDEYYFNALIDFFEEEGE
;
A
#
# COMPACT_ATOMS: atom_id res chain seq x y z
N MET A 1 -9.15 5.08 -18.49
CA MET A 1 -8.63 4.32 -17.33
C MET A 1 -7.21 3.86 -17.58
N LYS A 2 -6.33 4.04 -16.61
CA LYS A 2 -4.91 3.73 -16.75
C LYS A 2 -4.45 2.72 -15.71
N THR A 3 -3.31 2.09 -15.98
CA THR A 3 -2.71 1.12 -15.08
C THR A 3 -1.29 1.56 -14.74
N PHE A 4 -0.93 1.43 -13.47
CA PHE A 4 0.41 1.76 -12.96
C PHE A 4 1.02 0.50 -12.38
N LYS A 5 2.28 0.22 -12.70
CA LYS A 5 3.01 -0.90 -12.12
C LYS A 5 4.45 -0.47 -11.84
N LYS A 6 4.92 -0.74 -10.63
CA LYS A 6 6.27 -0.39 -10.23
C LYS A 6 6.74 -1.32 -9.12
N TYR A 7 8.06 -1.49 -9.01
CA TYR A 7 8.67 -2.24 -7.92
C TYR A 7 9.36 -1.29 -6.96
N TYR A 8 9.17 -1.53 -5.66
CA TYR A 8 9.78 -0.73 -4.60
C TYR A 8 10.60 -1.64 -3.71
N GLU A 9 11.84 -1.27 -3.44
CA GLU A 9 12.72 -2.02 -2.54
C GLU A 9 12.62 -1.45 -1.14
N LEU A 10 12.26 -2.30 -0.16
CA LEU A 10 12.14 -1.91 1.23
C LEU A 10 13.21 -2.62 2.06
N PRO A 11 13.86 -1.91 3.01
CA PRO A 11 15.01 -2.45 3.75
C PRO A 11 14.59 -3.31 4.94
N THR A 12 13.61 -4.19 4.75
CA THR A 12 13.13 -5.09 5.80
C THR A 12 12.49 -6.34 5.17
N SER A 13 12.22 -7.36 5.99
CA SER A 13 11.69 -8.64 5.52
C SER A 13 10.22 -8.55 5.10
N PRO A 14 9.73 -9.48 4.25
CA PRO A 14 8.34 -9.47 3.80
C PRO A 14 7.31 -9.52 4.93
N ASP A 15 7.58 -10.24 6.02
CA ASP A 15 6.66 -10.28 7.16
C ASP A 15 6.51 -8.91 7.82
N GLN A 16 7.60 -8.14 7.91
CA GLN A 16 7.54 -6.78 8.46
C GLN A 16 6.82 -5.82 7.52
N VAL A 17 7.01 -5.96 6.21
CA VAL A 17 6.27 -5.17 5.23
C VAL A 17 4.79 -5.48 5.30
N TYR A 18 4.43 -6.76 5.37
CA TYR A 18 3.03 -7.18 5.48
C TYR A 18 2.37 -6.57 6.73
N LEU A 19 3.07 -6.62 7.86
CA LEU A 19 2.59 -6.02 9.11
C LEU A 19 2.36 -4.52 8.95
N ALA A 20 3.29 -3.81 8.32
CA ALA A 20 3.18 -2.36 8.12
C ALA A 20 2.04 -1.98 7.18
N LEU A 21 1.58 -2.89 6.34
CA LEU A 21 0.46 -2.64 5.42
C LEU A 21 -0.89 -3.09 5.97
N THR A 22 -0.91 -3.90 7.03
CA THR A 22 -2.15 -4.51 7.53
C THR A 22 -2.49 -4.20 8.98
N ASN A 23 -1.52 -3.76 9.78
CA ASN A 23 -1.74 -3.45 11.19
C ASN A 23 -2.05 -1.96 11.36
N PRO A 24 -3.24 -1.59 11.87
CA PRO A 24 -3.61 -0.17 11.96
C PRO A 24 -2.69 0.65 12.85
N ASN A 25 -2.14 0.07 13.92
CA ASN A 25 -1.20 0.79 14.77
C ASN A 25 0.13 1.07 14.07
N THR A 26 0.62 0.10 13.31
CA THR A 26 1.85 0.28 12.53
C THR A 26 1.65 1.28 11.40
N ILE A 27 0.50 1.22 10.73
CA ILE A 27 0.15 2.19 9.69
C ILE A 27 0.13 3.61 10.27
N ALA A 28 -0.44 3.79 11.46
CA ALA A 28 -0.47 5.10 12.10
C ALA A 28 0.94 5.63 12.37
N LEU A 29 1.90 4.74 12.64
CA LEU A 29 3.29 5.14 12.88
C LEU A 29 3.96 5.69 11.61
N TRP A 30 3.82 5.00 10.47
CA TRP A 30 4.51 5.47 9.27
C TRP A 30 3.74 6.54 8.50
N THR A 31 2.42 6.62 8.64
CA THR A 31 1.63 7.69 8.02
C THR A 31 1.57 8.95 8.88
N GLY A 32 1.72 8.80 10.20
CA GLY A 32 1.57 9.91 11.13
C GLY A 32 0.12 10.28 11.40
N SER A 33 -0.84 9.44 11.00
CA SER A 33 -2.28 9.71 11.15
C SER A 33 -3.04 8.45 11.56
N PRO A 34 -4.20 8.58 12.21
CA PRO A 34 -5.02 7.42 12.54
C PRO A 34 -5.39 6.62 11.30
N ALA A 35 -5.46 5.30 11.42
CA ALA A 35 -5.79 4.41 10.33
C ALA A 35 -6.82 3.38 10.78
N GLU A 36 -7.66 2.96 9.84
CA GLU A 36 -8.58 1.84 10.03
C GLU A 36 -8.15 0.75 9.07
N MET A 37 -7.91 -0.45 9.58
CA MET A 37 -7.43 -1.58 8.77
C MET A 37 -7.73 -2.89 9.47
N SER A 38 -8.05 -3.91 8.68
CA SER A 38 -8.27 -5.27 9.15
C SER A 38 -7.79 -6.23 8.06
N THR A 39 -7.47 -7.47 8.44
CA THR A 39 -7.10 -8.51 7.47
C THR A 39 -8.30 -9.36 7.07
N GLU A 40 -9.51 -8.93 7.37
CA GLU A 40 -10.71 -9.64 6.93
C GLU A 40 -11.11 -9.20 5.52
N PRO A 41 -11.37 -10.13 4.60
CA PRO A 41 -11.90 -9.78 3.28
C PRO A 41 -13.21 -9.02 3.39
N ASN A 42 -13.41 -8.07 2.51
CA ASN A 42 -14.58 -7.19 2.45
C ASN A 42 -14.67 -6.14 3.57
N SER A 43 -13.65 -6.05 4.44
CA SER A 43 -13.59 -4.96 5.41
C SER A 43 -13.17 -3.66 4.74
N GLU A 44 -13.62 -2.54 5.27
CA GLU A 44 -13.23 -1.23 4.75
C GLU A 44 -11.98 -0.73 5.45
N PHE A 45 -11.19 0.09 4.75
CA PHE A 45 -9.99 0.68 5.32
C PHE A 45 -9.93 2.17 5.06
N SER A 46 -9.16 2.87 5.90
CA SER A 46 -8.95 4.31 5.79
C SER A 46 -7.52 4.64 6.22
N LEU A 47 -6.83 5.44 5.42
CA LEU A 47 -5.46 5.89 5.69
C LEU A 47 -5.44 7.41 5.65
N TRP A 48 -4.48 8.01 6.39
CA TRP A 48 -4.32 9.47 6.47
C TRP A 48 -5.64 10.17 6.83
N ASP A 49 -6.30 9.64 7.86
CA ASP A 49 -7.54 10.22 8.41
C ASP A 49 -8.63 10.40 7.34
N GLY A 50 -8.76 9.43 6.44
CA GLY A 50 -9.81 9.40 5.44
C GLY A 50 -9.42 9.91 4.05
N ASP A 51 -8.18 10.37 3.88
CA ASP A 51 -7.72 10.81 2.55
C ASP A 51 -7.70 9.66 1.55
N ILE A 52 -7.40 8.45 2.02
CA ILE A 52 -7.43 7.24 1.19
C ILE A 52 -8.39 6.27 1.84
N CYS A 53 -9.40 5.83 1.10
CA CYS A 53 -10.40 4.88 1.57
C CYS A 53 -10.60 3.77 0.54
N GLY A 54 -11.01 2.61 1.01
CA GLY A 54 -11.31 1.50 0.11
C GLY A 54 -11.80 0.29 0.87
N LYS A 55 -11.82 -0.84 0.16
CA LYS A 55 -12.22 -2.12 0.70
C LYS A 55 -11.12 -3.14 0.49
N ASN A 56 -10.82 -3.91 1.54
CA ASN A 56 -9.87 -5.01 1.44
C ASN A 56 -10.54 -6.18 0.73
N VAL A 57 -9.88 -6.75 -0.27
CA VAL A 57 -10.45 -7.81 -1.09
C VAL A 57 -9.85 -9.17 -0.74
N GLU A 58 -8.53 -9.25 -0.69
CA GLU A 58 -7.84 -10.53 -0.49
C GLU A 58 -6.54 -10.32 0.26
N PHE A 59 -6.19 -11.30 1.11
CA PHE A 59 -4.91 -11.32 1.82
C PHE A 59 -4.28 -12.70 1.71
N GLU A 60 -2.98 -12.74 1.38
CA GLU A 60 -2.14 -13.92 1.57
C GLU A 60 -1.00 -13.49 2.49
N GLU A 61 -0.95 -14.06 3.67
CA GLU A 61 0.01 -13.64 4.71
C GLU A 61 1.44 -13.60 4.17
N ASN A 62 2.08 -12.46 4.34
CA ASN A 62 3.46 -12.18 3.94
C ASN A 62 3.72 -12.28 2.42
N LYS A 63 2.67 -12.36 1.59
CA LYS A 63 2.82 -12.55 0.15
C LYS A 63 2.03 -11.58 -0.71
N LYS A 64 0.77 -11.32 -0.37
CA LYS A 64 -0.08 -10.53 -1.25
C LYS A 64 -1.20 -9.83 -0.50
N ILE A 65 -1.52 -8.60 -0.94
CA ILE A 65 -2.67 -7.84 -0.46
C ILE A 65 -3.37 -7.24 -1.68
N VAL A 66 -4.69 -7.42 -1.76
CA VAL A 66 -5.51 -6.85 -2.83
C VAL A 66 -6.56 -5.94 -2.22
N GLN A 67 -6.66 -4.71 -2.73
CA GLN A 67 -7.59 -3.70 -2.23
C GLN A 67 -8.33 -3.03 -3.39
N ASN A 68 -9.55 -2.60 -3.14
CA ASN A 68 -10.32 -1.77 -4.06
C ASN A 68 -10.31 -0.35 -3.51
N TRP A 69 -9.66 0.58 -4.20
CA TRP A 69 -9.53 1.97 -3.76
C TRP A 69 -10.67 2.81 -4.33
N TYR A 70 -11.29 3.63 -3.47
CA TYR A 70 -12.42 4.46 -3.85
C TYR A 70 -11.95 5.82 -4.37
N PHE A 71 -12.52 6.24 -5.49
CA PHE A 71 -12.33 7.57 -6.05
C PHE A 71 -13.68 8.26 -6.13
N GLU A 72 -13.73 9.53 -5.72
CA GLU A 72 -14.95 10.31 -5.74
C GLU A 72 -15.55 10.37 -7.14
N GLY A 73 -16.84 10.05 -7.25
CA GLY A 73 -17.56 10.08 -8.52
C GLY A 73 -17.30 8.92 -9.47
N ILE A 74 -16.45 7.97 -9.06
CA ILE A 74 -16.09 6.80 -9.88
C ILE A 74 -16.70 5.55 -9.26
N THR A 75 -17.43 4.78 -10.08
CA THR A 75 -18.09 3.54 -9.64
C THR A 75 -17.34 2.28 -10.07
N ASP A 76 -16.38 2.41 -11.00
CA ASP A 76 -15.57 1.27 -11.45
C ASP A 76 -14.57 0.88 -10.38
N ASP A 77 -14.29 -0.42 -10.28
CA ASP A 77 -13.31 -0.94 -9.34
C ASP A 77 -11.90 -0.49 -9.73
N SER A 78 -11.20 0.13 -8.79
CA SER A 78 -9.80 0.51 -8.95
C SER A 78 -8.98 -0.39 -8.04
N ILE A 79 -8.32 -1.39 -8.62
CA ILE A 79 -7.70 -2.46 -7.85
C ILE A 79 -6.22 -2.21 -7.63
N VAL A 80 -5.82 -2.25 -6.37
CA VAL A 80 -4.43 -2.16 -5.94
C VAL A 80 -3.98 -3.52 -5.45
N THR A 81 -2.89 -4.02 -6.01
CA THR A 81 -2.30 -5.29 -5.60
C THR A 81 -0.87 -5.07 -5.17
N PHE A 82 -0.56 -5.51 -3.95
CA PHE A 82 0.81 -5.55 -3.44
C PHE A 82 1.26 -7.01 -3.43
N LYS A 83 2.33 -7.33 -4.15
CA LYS A 83 2.96 -8.65 -4.06
C LYS A 83 4.32 -8.49 -3.44
N LEU A 84 4.60 -9.28 -2.40
CA LEU A 84 5.82 -9.19 -1.63
C LEU A 84 6.78 -10.29 -2.05
N HIS A 85 7.93 -9.89 -2.61
CA HIS A 85 8.99 -10.81 -3.03
C HIS A 85 10.24 -10.55 -2.22
N GLU A 86 11.13 -11.54 -2.17
CA GLU A 86 12.45 -11.30 -1.59
C GLU A 86 13.17 -10.23 -2.41
N GLY A 87 13.80 -9.29 -1.70
CA GLY A 87 14.53 -8.21 -2.36
C GLY A 87 15.89 -8.64 -2.85
N LYS A 88 16.61 -7.71 -3.47
CA LYS A 88 17.94 -7.95 -4.01
C LYS A 88 18.97 -8.19 -2.92
N ARG A 89 18.77 -7.59 -1.74
CA ARG A 89 19.63 -7.80 -0.59
C ARG A 89 18.98 -8.80 0.37
N ALA A 90 19.78 -9.55 1.11
CA ALA A 90 19.27 -10.43 2.16
C ALA A 90 18.53 -9.59 3.21
N GLY A 91 17.33 -10.03 3.57
CA GLY A 91 16.50 -9.33 4.55
C GLY A 91 15.73 -8.13 4.02
N SER A 92 15.75 -7.91 2.70
CA SER A 92 14.94 -6.85 2.07
C SER A 92 13.74 -7.44 1.34
N THR A 93 12.82 -6.56 0.93
CA THR A 93 11.61 -6.95 0.22
C THR A 93 11.46 -6.11 -1.03
N SER A 94 11.14 -6.76 -2.15
CA SER A 94 10.72 -6.08 -3.37
C SER A 94 9.19 -6.13 -3.42
N VAL A 95 8.55 -4.96 -3.33
CA VAL A 95 7.10 -4.87 -3.42
C VAL A 95 6.71 -4.59 -4.86
N GLU A 96 5.98 -5.53 -5.45
CA GLU A 96 5.43 -5.34 -6.79
C GLU A 96 4.06 -4.70 -6.64
N LEU A 97 3.96 -3.43 -6.97
CA LEU A 97 2.71 -2.67 -6.90
C LEU A 97 2.05 -2.62 -8.27
N THR A 98 0.78 -3.01 -8.34
CA THR A 98 -0.04 -2.83 -9.53
C THR A 98 -1.32 -2.11 -9.13
N HIS A 99 -1.67 -1.04 -9.85
CA HIS A 99 -2.88 -0.27 -9.61
C HIS A 99 -3.62 -0.13 -10.94
N THR A 100 -4.78 -0.76 -11.06
CA THR A 100 -5.56 -0.79 -12.30
C THR A 100 -6.76 0.14 -12.24
N ASN A 101 -7.28 0.53 -13.41
CA ASN A 101 -8.46 1.38 -13.53
C ASN A 101 -8.34 2.70 -12.78
N ILE A 102 -7.18 3.35 -12.90
CA ILE A 102 -6.98 4.69 -12.35
C ILE A 102 -7.65 5.68 -13.31
N PRO A 103 -8.54 6.57 -12.80
CA PRO A 103 -9.13 7.61 -13.66
C PRO A 103 -8.02 8.43 -14.32
N ASP A 104 -8.19 8.74 -15.62
CA ASP A 104 -7.15 9.44 -16.39
C ASP A 104 -6.73 10.75 -15.75
N ASP A 105 -7.68 11.49 -15.20
CA ASP A 105 -7.41 12.79 -14.57
C ASP A 105 -6.64 12.66 -13.26
N ASP A 106 -6.69 11.49 -12.62
CA ASP A 106 -6.03 11.24 -11.34
C ASP A 106 -4.69 10.50 -11.50
N TYR A 107 -4.36 10.06 -12.72
CA TYR A 107 -3.24 9.15 -12.93
C TYR A 107 -1.89 9.75 -12.48
N GLU A 108 -1.59 10.97 -12.89
CA GLU A 108 -0.30 11.60 -12.54
C GLU A 108 -0.20 11.85 -11.04
N ASP A 109 -1.28 12.32 -10.42
CA ASP A 109 -1.32 12.54 -8.98
C ASP A 109 -1.16 11.22 -8.20
N MET A 110 -1.76 10.15 -8.69
CA MET A 110 -1.62 8.84 -8.05
C MET A 110 -0.21 8.29 -8.17
N MET A 111 0.41 8.39 -9.37
CA MET A 111 1.80 8.00 -9.56
C MET A 111 2.73 8.75 -8.60
N HIS A 112 2.56 10.06 -8.53
CA HIS A 112 3.34 10.92 -7.65
C HIS A 112 3.12 10.55 -6.19
N GLY A 113 1.86 10.32 -5.81
CA GLY A 113 1.50 9.94 -4.45
C GLY A 113 2.09 8.60 -4.01
N TRP A 114 2.12 7.61 -4.90
CA TRP A 114 2.75 6.32 -4.59
C TRP A 114 4.24 6.49 -4.28
N ASP A 115 4.95 7.30 -5.07
CA ASP A 115 6.39 7.52 -4.88
C ASP A 115 6.69 8.42 -3.68
N GLU A 116 6.09 9.61 -3.64
CA GLU A 116 6.47 10.68 -2.71
C GLU A 116 5.87 10.52 -1.32
N TYR A 117 4.65 9.99 -1.24
CA TYR A 117 3.95 9.91 0.04
C TYR A 117 3.89 8.49 0.59
N TYR A 118 3.41 7.54 -0.20
CA TYR A 118 3.18 6.19 0.31
C TYR A 118 4.48 5.43 0.57
N PHE A 119 5.24 5.13 -0.49
CA PHE A 119 6.46 4.33 -0.34
C PHE A 119 7.61 5.09 0.27
N ASN A 120 7.71 6.39 0.03
CA ASN A 120 8.75 7.19 0.68
C ASN A 120 8.58 7.18 2.20
N ALA A 121 7.36 7.32 2.69
CA ALA A 121 7.06 7.24 4.12
C ALA A 121 7.37 5.85 4.68
N LEU A 122 7.03 4.79 3.96
CA LEU A 122 7.35 3.41 4.38
C LEU A 122 8.85 3.16 4.44
N ILE A 123 9.57 3.58 3.40
CA ILE A 123 11.02 3.40 3.35
C ILE A 123 11.69 4.14 4.50
N ASP A 124 11.32 5.39 4.73
CA ASP A 124 11.85 6.19 5.84
C ASP A 124 11.58 5.52 7.19
N PHE A 125 10.38 5.01 7.38
CA PHE A 125 10.01 4.32 8.61
C PHE A 125 10.91 3.12 8.89
N PHE A 126 11.13 2.28 7.87
CA PHE A 126 11.96 1.09 8.04
C PHE A 126 13.45 1.42 8.16
N GLU A 127 13.92 2.48 7.53
CA GLU A 127 15.31 2.91 7.68
C GLU A 127 15.58 3.39 9.12
N GLU A 128 14.65 4.12 9.72
CA GLU A 128 14.76 4.56 11.11
C GLU A 128 14.68 3.39 12.09
N GLU A 129 13.74 2.48 11.89
CA GLU A 129 13.56 1.31 12.77
C GLU A 129 14.71 0.31 12.65
N GLY A 130 15.37 0.27 11.50
CA GLY A 130 16.45 -0.67 11.23
C GLY A 130 17.78 -0.29 11.87
N GLU A 131 17.86 0.80 12.60
CA GLU A 131 19.09 1.25 13.27
C GLU A 131 19.24 0.67 14.70
#